data_0658b7c4f07d7a131f0190e9fb054a98
#
_entry.id   0658b7c4f07d7a131f0190e9fb054a98
#
_cell.length_a   1.000
_cell.length_b   1.000
_cell.length_c   1.000
_cell.angle_alpha   90.00
_cell.angle_beta   90.00
_cell.angle_gamma   90.00
#
_symmetry.space_group_name_H-M   'P 1'
#
loop_
_entity.id
_entity.type
_entity.pdbx_description
1 polymer ?
#
loop_
_entity_poly.entity_id
_entity_poly.type
_entity_poly.pdbx_seq_one_letter_code
_entity_poly.pdbx_strand_id
1 'polypeptide(L)'
;MFYRTYFPDDVDISVPYVAPLNQSLEDGRHEPFIANKVSTPENRKRVENFQLEVLKRKSRLLPMFEKYCSDKGYTFRIPIAEVYDFNVLEYSFALWQWGTPVNKIPETNADDHTLFKHFMAICEPDYFSEQSPYPSFNVQAAKELGYYGYDIKPFKKYLTIKSSRDYLHKVMLP
;
A
#
# COMPACT_ATOMS: atom_id res chain seq x y z
N MET A 1 9.21 -0.45 21.74
CA MET A 1 10.66 -0.62 21.48
C MET A 1 11.44 0.63 21.90
N PHE A 2 11.22 1.81 21.30
CA PHE A 2 11.94 3.06 21.62
C PHE A 2 11.94 3.39 23.11
N TYR A 3 10.79 3.39 23.77
CA TYR A 3 10.71 3.70 25.21
C TYR A 3 11.72 2.87 26.01
N ARG A 4 11.71 1.54 25.86
CA ARG A 4 12.65 0.67 26.56
C ARG A 4 14.11 0.89 26.22
N THR A 5 14.42 1.36 25.02
CA THR A 5 15.80 1.68 24.62
C THR A 5 16.34 2.89 25.39
N TYR A 6 15.49 3.91 25.62
CA TYR A 6 15.88 5.14 26.32
C TYR A 6 15.66 5.06 27.81
N PHE A 7 14.71 4.24 28.27
CA PHE A 7 14.30 4.08 29.67
C PHE A 7 14.26 2.59 30.03
N PRO A 8 15.44 1.90 30.10
CA PRO A 8 15.47 0.44 30.23
C PRO A 8 14.94 -0.05 31.57
N ASP A 9 15.02 0.77 32.61
CA ASP A 9 14.67 0.41 33.99
C ASP A 9 13.20 0.75 34.36
N ASP A 10 12.47 1.43 33.48
CA ASP A 10 11.10 1.86 33.75
C ASP A 10 10.07 0.74 33.50
N VAL A 11 10.45 -0.36 32.87
CA VAL A 11 9.56 -1.46 32.51
C VAL A 11 10.21 -2.82 32.73
N ASP A 12 9.55 -3.69 33.44
CA ASP A 12 10.03 -5.06 33.70
C ASP A 12 9.92 -5.92 32.45
N ILE A 13 8.85 -5.81 31.68
CA ILE A 13 8.58 -6.62 30.50
C ILE A 13 8.16 -5.72 29.31
N SER A 14 8.75 -5.94 28.15
CA SER A 14 8.31 -5.35 26.89
C SER A 14 7.73 -6.43 25.96
N VAL A 15 6.49 -6.22 25.53
CA VAL A 15 5.83 -7.07 24.52
C VAL A 15 5.67 -6.27 23.23
N PRO A 16 6.62 -6.32 22.30
CA PRO A 16 6.49 -5.61 21.03
C PRO A 16 5.43 -6.30 20.16
N TYR A 17 4.36 -5.56 19.88
CA TYR A 17 3.32 -5.99 18.95
C TYR A 17 3.53 -5.27 17.62
N VAL A 18 4.14 -5.96 16.66
CA VAL A 18 4.65 -5.41 15.39
C VAL A 18 5.60 -4.23 15.64
N ALA A 19 6.88 -4.46 15.63
CA ALA A 19 7.88 -3.43 15.91
C ALA A 19 8.95 -3.42 14.80
N PRO A 20 8.62 -2.93 13.60
CA PRO A 20 9.58 -2.84 12.51
C PRO A 20 10.72 -1.89 12.89
N LEU A 21 11.94 -2.28 12.57
CA LEU A 21 13.13 -1.44 12.69
C LEU A 21 13.56 -1.06 11.26
N ASN A 22 13.07 0.07 10.78
CA ASN A 22 13.45 0.57 9.48
C ASN A 22 14.87 1.17 9.52
N GLN A 23 15.61 1.03 8.43
CA GLN A 23 16.99 1.53 8.29
C GLN A 23 17.05 2.80 7.44
N SER A 24 15.94 3.20 6.85
CA SER A 24 15.81 4.43 6.05
C SER A 24 14.34 4.87 6.04
N LEU A 25 14.10 6.09 5.54
CA LEU A 25 12.76 6.64 5.41
C LEU A 25 11.85 5.73 4.59
N GLU A 26 12.34 5.20 3.48
CA GLU A 26 11.70 4.17 2.67
C GLU A 26 12.61 2.95 2.67
N ASP A 27 12.30 2.00 3.53
CA ASP A 27 13.15 0.81 3.72
C ASP A 27 12.91 -0.20 2.59
N GLY A 28 13.86 -0.28 1.67
CA GLY A 28 13.78 -1.13 0.49
C GLY A 28 13.95 -2.64 0.73
N ARG A 29 13.90 -3.12 1.99
CA ARG A 29 13.95 -4.57 2.30
C ARG A 29 12.58 -5.24 2.19
N HIS A 30 11.49 -4.48 2.27
CA HIS A 30 10.14 -5.03 2.31
C HIS A 30 9.69 -5.55 0.93
N GLU A 31 9.89 -4.78 -0.14
CA GLU A 31 9.45 -5.18 -1.47
C GLU A 31 10.12 -6.46 -1.98
N PRO A 32 11.45 -6.63 -1.86
CA PRO A 32 12.10 -7.89 -2.24
C PRO A 32 11.60 -9.09 -1.42
N PHE A 33 11.25 -8.88 -0.15
CA PHE A 33 10.66 -9.93 0.67
C PHE A 33 9.28 -10.34 0.14
N ILE A 34 8.40 -9.37 -0.13
CA ILE A 34 7.07 -9.62 -0.69
C ILE A 34 7.18 -10.29 -2.06
N ALA A 35 8.07 -9.80 -2.92
CA ALA A 35 8.22 -10.30 -4.28
C ALA A 35 8.82 -11.72 -4.35
N ASN A 36 9.65 -12.13 -3.37
CA ASN A 36 10.46 -13.34 -3.52
C ASN A 36 10.29 -14.37 -2.40
N LYS A 37 9.75 -13.99 -1.23
CA LYS A 37 9.75 -14.85 -0.03
C LYS A 37 8.36 -15.17 0.52
N VAL A 38 7.39 -14.26 0.38
CA VAL A 38 6.05 -14.48 0.90
C VAL A 38 5.35 -15.57 0.10
N SER A 39 4.74 -16.56 0.78
CA SER A 39 3.93 -17.62 0.17
C SER A 39 4.66 -18.41 -0.95
N THR A 40 3.93 -18.97 -1.91
CA THR A 40 4.50 -19.68 -3.05
C THR A 40 4.74 -18.76 -4.25
N PRO A 41 5.63 -19.14 -5.19
CA PRO A 41 5.83 -18.37 -6.43
C PRO A 41 4.53 -18.15 -7.21
N GLU A 42 3.67 -19.17 -7.29
CA GLU A 42 2.39 -19.12 -8.00
C GLU A 42 1.46 -18.09 -7.38
N ASN A 43 1.38 -18.07 -6.05
CA ASN A 43 0.57 -17.11 -5.32
C ASN A 43 1.07 -15.67 -5.51
N ARG A 44 2.38 -15.45 -5.44
CA ARG A 44 2.97 -14.14 -5.72
C ARG A 44 2.67 -13.68 -7.14
N LYS A 45 2.79 -14.60 -8.10
CA LYS A 45 2.49 -14.30 -9.51
C LYS A 45 1.02 -13.96 -9.73
N ARG A 46 0.10 -14.63 -9.01
CA ARG A 46 -1.32 -14.31 -9.06
C ARG A 46 -1.61 -12.89 -8.55
N VAL A 47 -0.97 -12.48 -7.45
CA VAL A 47 -1.07 -11.11 -6.91
C VAL A 47 -0.55 -10.08 -7.91
N GLU A 48 0.66 -10.29 -8.46
CA GLU A 48 1.25 -9.41 -9.48
C GLU A 48 0.38 -9.30 -10.73
N ASN A 49 -0.15 -10.43 -11.21
CA ASN A 49 -1.03 -10.44 -12.39
C ASN A 49 -2.31 -9.63 -12.16
N PHE A 50 -2.89 -9.70 -10.96
CA PHE A 50 -4.03 -8.88 -10.61
C PHE A 50 -3.69 -7.39 -10.63
N GLN A 51 -2.59 -6.97 -10.00
CA GLN A 51 -2.12 -5.58 -10.02
C GLN A 51 -1.88 -5.09 -11.46
N LEU A 52 -1.23 -5.91 -12.29
CA LEU A 52 -1.01 -5.60 -13.70
C LEU A 52 -2.31 -5.46 -14.48
N GLU A 53 -3.31 -6.31 -14.21
CA GLU A 53 -4.59 -6.24 -14.92
C GLU A 53 -5.37 -5.00 -14.52
N VAL A 54 -5.40 -4.64 -13.24
CA VAL A 54 -6.01 -3.40 -12.74
C VAL A 54 -5.34 -2.18 -13.39
N LEU A 55 -4.02 -2.16 -13.52
CA LEU A 55 -3.30 -1.09 -14.19
C LEU A 55 -3.56 -1.04 -15.71
N LYS A 56 -3.61 -2.18 -16.40
CA LYS A 56 -3.93 -2.23 -17.83
C LYS A 56 -5.32 -1.66 -18.14
N ARG A 57 -6.26 -1.87 -17.21
CA ARG A 57 -7.63 -1.36 -17.31
C ARG A 57 -7.83 0.02 -16.70
N LYS A 58 -6.75 0.73 -16.38
CA LYS A 58 -6.80 2.04 -15.70
C LYS A 58 -7.77 3.01 -16.37
N SER A 59 -7.81 3.07 -17.71
CA SER A 59 -8.74 3.96 -18.44
C SER A 59 -10.22 3.70 -18.13
N ARG A 60 -10.59 2.49 -17.72
CA ARG A 60 -11.97 2.11 -17.34
C ARG A 60 -12.18 2.13 -15.83
N LEU A 61 -11.17 1.72 -15.06
CA LEU A 61 -11.29 1.59 -13.61
C LEU A 61 -11.04 2.91 -12.87
N LEU A 62 -10.23 3.84 -13.41
CA LEU A 62 -9.99 5.14 -12.81
C LEU A 62 -11.27 5.97 -12.61
N PRO A 63 -12.20 6.09 -13.59
CA PRO A 63 -13.46 6.77 -13.33
C PRO A 63 -14.32 6.13 -12.23
N MET A 64 -14.26 4.80 -12.08
CA MET A 64 -14.91 4.10 -10.97
C MET A 64 -14.27 4.44 -9.64
N PHE A 65 -12.94 4.54 -9.61
CA PHE A 65 -12.16 4.92 -8.44
C PHE A 65 -12.44 6.36 -8.02
N GLU A 66 -12.46 7.30 -8.97
CA GLU A 66 -12.81 8.70 -8.73
C GLU A 66 -14.21 8.84 -8.11
N LYS A 67 -15.19 8.14 -8.70
CA LYS A 67 -16.54 8.11 -8.15
C LYS A 67 -16.57 7.52 -6.75
N TYR A 68 -15.90 6.39 -6.52
CA TYR A 68 -15.83 5.74 -5.21
C TYR A 68 -15.26 6.68 -4.15
N CYS A 69 -14.14 7.34 -4.45
CA CYS A 69 -13.50 8.28 -3.54
C CYS A 69 -14.40 9.49 -3.25
N SER A 70 -15.07 10.02 -4.28
CA SER A 70 -16.03 11.11 -4.13
C SER A 70 -17.22 10.73 -3.26
N ASP A 71 -17.81 9.56 -3.49
CA ASP A 71 -18.95 9.05 -2.71
C ASP A 71 -18.59 8.85 -1.23
N LYS A 72 -17.31 8.55 -0.94
CA LYS A 72 -16.77 8.40 0.41
C LYS A 72 -16.29 9.72 1.04
N GLY A 73 -16.19 10.79 0.27
CA GLY A 73 -15.70 12.10 0.71
C GLY A 73 -14.18 12.14 0.91
N TYR A 74 -13.43 11.25 0.24
CA TYR A 74 -11.98 11.25 0.32
C TYR A 74 -11.37 12.38 -0.51
N THR A 75 -10.45 13.12 0.09
CA THR A 75 -9.61 14.13 -0.56
C THR A 75 -8.14 13.72 -0.48
N PHE A 76 -7.35 14.17 -1.44
CA PHE A 76 -5.95 13.74 -1.57
C PHE A 76 -5.05 14.93 -1.92
N ARG A 77 -3.78 14.88 -1.48
CA ARG A 77 -2.77 15.92 -1.71
C ARG A 77 -2.11 15.83 -3.09
N ILE A 78 -2.32 14.73 -3.78
CA ILE A 78 -1.77 14.47 -5.12
C ILE A 78 -2.89 14.16 -6.11
N PRO A 79 -2.65 14.24 -7.43
CA PRO A 79 -3.66 13.91 -8.43
C PRO A 79 -4.23 12.50 -8.24
N ILE A 80 -5.54 12.35 -8.41
CA ILE A 80 -6.25 11.09 -8.18
C ILE A 80 -5.69 9.93 -9.02
N ALA A 81 -5.18 10.19 -10.22
CA ALA A 81 -4.54 9.18 -11.05
C ALA A 81 -3.22 8.66 -10.47
N GLU A 82 -2.52 9.46 -9.66
CA GLU A 82 -1.33 9.04 -8.92
C GLU A 82 -1.72 8.30 -7.64
N VAL A 83 -2.80 8.72 -6.96
CA VAL A 83 -3.37 7.96 -5.83
C VAL A 83 -3.76 6.56 -6.26
N TYR A 84 -4.41 6.43 -7.43
CA TYR A 84 -4.74 5.13 -8.01
C TYR A 84 -3.51 4.25 -8.18
N ASP A 85 -2.41 4.80 -8.68
CA ASP A 85 -1.15 4.08 -8.85
C ASP A 85 -0.61 3.59 -7.49
N PHE A 86 -0.55 4.47 -6.50
CA PHE A 86 -0.11 4.09 -5.15
C PHE A 86 -1.03 3.05 -4.52
N ASN A 87 -2.34 3.16 -4.72
CA ASN A 87 -3.30 2.18 -4.23
C ASN A 87 -3.09 0.79 -4.87
N VAL A 88 -2.74 0.74 -6.16
CA VAL A 88 -2.38 -0.53 -6.81
C VAL A 88 -1.05 -1.09 -6.29
N LEU A 89 -0.06 -0.24 -6.02
CA LEU A 89 1.20 -0.67 -5.42
C LEU A 89 1.01 -1.20 -3.99
N GLU A 90 0.12 -0.59 -3.22
CA GLU A 90 -0.23 -1.00 -1.85
C GLU A 90 -0.97 -2.34 -1.81
N TYR A 91 -1.67 -2.73 -2.87
CA TYR A 91 -2.50 -3.92 -2.90
C TYR A 91 -1.81 -5.19 -2.40
N SER A 92 -0.56 -5.44 -2.79
CA SER A 92 0.20 -6.62 -2.33
C SER A 92 0.51 -6.57 -0.84
N PHE A 93 0.84 -5.39 -0.29
CA PHE A 93 1.07 -5.21 1.14
C PHE A 93 -0.22 -5.47 1.93
N ALA A 94 -1.31 -4.84 1.55
CA ALA A 94 -2.60 -5.00 2.21
C ALA A 94 -3.10 -6.45 2.15
N LEU A 95 -3.01 -7.11 1.00
CA LEU A 95 -3.45 -8.50 0.82
C LEU A 95 -2.72 -9.46 1.77
N TRP A 96 -1.40 -9.36 1.84
CA TRP A 96 -0.60 -10.24 2.68
C TRP A 96 -0.72 -9.88 4.17
N GLN A 97 -0.77 -8.61 4.50
CA GLN A 97 -0.90 -8.13 5.89
C GLN A 97 -2.20 -8.61 6.52
N TRP A 98 -3.30 -8.52 5.80
CA TRP A 98 -4.62 -8.90 6.30
C TRP A 98 -4.96 -10.37 6.08
N GLY A 99 -4.05 -11.14 5.49
CA GLY A 99 -4.22 -12.58 5.30
C GLY A 99 -5.35 -12.96 4.35
N THR A 100 -5.63 -12.13 3.35
CA THR A 100 -6.65 -12.44 2.36
C THR A 100 -6.26 -13.68 1.54
N PRO A 101 -7.10 -14.71 1.46
CA PRO A 101 -6.80 -15.91 0.70
C PRO A 101 -6.62 -15.61 -0.79
N VAL A 102 -5.47 -16.01 -1.35
CA VAL A 102 -5.11 -15.74 -2.76
C VAL A 102 -6.11 -16.34 -3.76
N ASN A 103 -6.77 -17.45 -3.40
CA ASN A 103 -7.80 -18.06 -4.25
C ASN A 103 -9.07 -17.21 -4.39
N LYS A 104 -9.24 -16.17 -3.57
CA LYS A 104 -10.34 -15.20 -3.71
C LYS A 104 -10.05 -14.07 -4.68
N ILE A 105 -8.82 -13.94 -5.14
CA ILE A 105 -8.46 -12.96 -6.18
C ILE A 105 -9.21 -13.33 -7.46
N PRO A 106 -9.99 -12.41 -8.07
CA PRO A 106 -10.67 -12.68 -9.34
C PRO A 106 -9.69 -13.07 -10.44
N GLU A 107 -10.17 -13.85 -11.41
CA GLU A 107 -9.39 -14.14 -12.60
C GLU A 107 -9.20 -12.86 -13.44
N THR A 108 -8.08 -12.79 -14.16
CA THR A 108 -7.75 -11.59 -14.95
C THR A 108 -8.74 -11.28 -16.07
N ASN A 109 -9.56 -12.25 -16.49
CA ASN A 109 -10.63 -12.08 -17.48
C ASN A 109 -11.99 -11.70 -16.86
N ALA A 110 -12.09 -11.56 -15.53
CA ALA A 110 -13.30 -11.08 -14.89
C ALA A 110 -13.70 -9.68 -15.38
N ASP A 111 -14.97 -9.32 -15.25
CA ASP A 111 -15.45 -7.99 -15.61
C ASP A 111 -14.87 -6.88 -14.72
N ASP A 112 -14.93 -5.64 -15.20
CA ASP A 112 -14.33 -4.49 -14.53
C ASP A 112 -14.95 -4.24 -13.14
N HIS A 113 -16.26 -4.51 -12.97
CA HIS A 113 -16.93 -4.31 -11.69
C HIS A 113 -16.44 -5.34 -10.66
N THR A 114 -16.28 -6.60 -11.05
CA THR A 114 -15.77 -7.67 -10.19
C THR A 114 -14.33 -7.37 -9.76
N LEU A 115 -13.46 -6.97 -10.68
CA LEU A 115 -12.09 -6.58 -10.37
C LEU A 115 -12.04 -5.37 -9.44
N PHE A 116 -12.81 -4.34 -9.74
CA PHE A 116 -12.86 -3.11 -8.95
C PHE A 116 -13.38 -3.36 -7.54
N LYS A 117 -14.47 -4.10 -7.39
CA LYS A 117 -15.04 -4.46 -6.08
C LYS A 117 -14.02 -5.20 -5.21
N HIS A 118 -13.31 -6.16 -5.78
CA HIS A 118 -12.26 -6.88 -5.06
C HIS A 118 -11.11 -5.94 -4.68
N PHE A 119 -10.67 -5.09 -5.60
CA PHE A 119 -9.58 -4.13 -5.37
C PHE A 119 -9.89 -3.21 -4.18
N MET A 120 -11.08 -2.62 -4.16
CA MET A 120 -11.51 -1.75 -3.05
C MET A 120 -11.70 -2.50 -1.73
N ALA A 121 -12.11 -3.75 -1.76
CA ALA A 121 -12.27 -4.56 -0.55
C ALA A 121 -10.93 -4.94 0.10
N ILE A 122 -9.84 -4.96 -0.66
CA ILE A 122 -8.50 -5.30 -0.15
C ILE A 122 -7.72 -4.04 0.21
N CYS A 123 -7.82 -3.00 -0.60
CA CYS A 123 -7.02 -1.80 -0.50
C CYS A 123 -7.92 -0.57 -0.60
N GLU A 124 -8.49 -0.18 0.54
CA GLU A 124 -9.31 1.02 0.67
C GLU A 124 -8.43 2.26 0.49
N PRO A 125 -8.81 3.24 -0.36
CA PRO A 125 -7.99 4.44 -0.58
C PRO A 125 -7.95 5.42 0.60
N ASP A 126 -8.71 5.20 1.68
CA ASP A 126 -8.68 6.00 2.90
C ASP A 126 -7.26 6.13 3.47
N TYR A 127 -6.44 5.10 3.31
CA TYR A 127 -5.04 5.08 3.75
C TYR A 127 -4.22 6.26 3.19
N PHE A 128 -4.47 6.65 1.94
CA PHE A 128 -3.80 7.76 1.26
C PHE A 128 -4.54 9.09 1.36
N SER A 129 -5.74 9.10 1.93
CA SER A 129 -6.59 10.29 1.99
C SER A 129 -6.18 11.24 3.13
N GLU A 130 -6.61 12.50 3.02
CA GLU A 130 -6.52 13.48 4.11
C GLU A 130 -7.42 13.12 5.30
N GLN A 131 -8.37 12.20 5.10
CA GLN A 131 -9.24 11.62 6.12
C GLN A 131 -8.66 10.33 6.73
N SER A 132 -7.40 9.99 6.44
CA SER A 132 -6.74 8.81 7.01
C SER A 132 -6.93 8.72 8.52
N PRO A 133 -7.28 7.55 9.06
CA PRO A 133 -7.46 7.38 10.51
C PRO A 133 -6.13 7.39 11.29
N TYR A 134 -4.98 7.49 10.59
CA TYR A 134 -3.64 7.37 11.18
C TYR A 134 -2.75 8.62 11.02
N PRO A 135 -3.25 9.87 11.20
CA PRO A 135 -2.46 11.06 10.88
C PRO A 135 -1.19 11.18 11.73
N SER A 136 -1.26 10.91 13.03
CA SER A 136 -0.10 10.96 13.94
C SER A 136 0.96 9.91 13.58
N PHE A 137 0.53 8.69 13.24
CA PHE A 137 1.43 7.64 12.77
C PHE A 137 2.11 8.03 11.45
N ASN A 138 1.36 8.57 10.50
CA ASN A 138 1.91 9.01 9.21
C ASN A 138 2.99 10.06 9.38
N VAL A 139 2.77 11.05 10.25
CA VAL A 139 3.78 12.08 10.60
C VAL A 139 5.01 11.45 11.23
N GLN A 140 4.82 10.55 12.19
CA GLN A 140 5.93 9.88 12.87
C GLN A 140 6.72 8.98 11.91
N ALA A 141 6.03 8.20 11.08
CA ALA A 141 6.69 7.36 10.07
C ALA A 141 7.53 8.19 9.09
N ALA A 142 6.97 9.30 8.59
CA ALA A 142 7.64 10.14 7.61
C ALA A 142 8.81 10.97 8.18
N LYS A 143 8.80 11.31 9.46
CA LYS A 143 9.81 12.18 10.08
C LYS A 143 10.84 11.44 10.92
N GLU A 144 10.50 10.30 11.48
CA GLU A 144 11.31 9.65 12.51
C GLU A 144 11.60 8.17 12.25
N LEU A 145 10.54 7.37 11.97
CA LEU A 145 10.67 5.92 12.01
C LEU A 145 11.03 5.30 10.66
N GLY A 146 10.69 5.96 9.56
CA GLY A 146 10.68 5.35 8.24
C GLY A 146 9.53 4.35 8.06
N TYR A 147 9.36 3.87 6.84
CA TYR A 147 8.32 2.92 6.46
C TYR A 147 8.81 2.05 5.29
N TYR A 148 7.94 1.27 4.67
CA TYR A 148 8.29 0.57 3.44
C TYR A 148 8.21 1.49 2.22
N GLY A 149 8.93 1.12 1.16
CA GLY A 149 8.84 1.76 -0.15
C GLY A 149 8.02 0.92 -1.13
N TYR A 150 7.93 1.37 -2.38
CA TYR A 150 7.29 0.64 -3.45
C TYR A 150 8.25 0.41 -4.63
N ASP A 151 8.36 -0.82 -5.11
CA ASP A 151 9.05 -1.11 -6.37
C ASP A 151 8.09 -0.90 -7.55
N ILE A 152 8.34 0.15 -8.30
CA ILE A 152 7.55 0.47 -9.51
C ILE A 152 8.01 -0.28 -10.75
N LYS A 153 9.17 -0.96 -10.73
CA LYS A 153 9.77 -1.56 -11.94
C LYS A 153 8.84 -2.54 -12.68
N PRO A 154 8.14 -3.48 -12.00
CA PRO A 154 7.26 -4.43 -12.69
C PRO A 154 6.08 -3.75 -13.39
N PHE A 155 5.70 -2.56 -12.91
CA PHE A 155 4.47 -1.86 -13.29
C PHE A 155 4.71 -0.59 -14.12
N LYS A 156 5.97 -0.17 -14.30
CA LYS A 156 6.39 1.13 -14.84
C LYS A 156 5.69 1.51 -16.15
N LYS A 157 5.38 0.53 -17.01
CA LYS A 157 4.72 0.77 -18.29
C LYS A 157 3.31 1.36 -18.16
N TYR A 158 2.62 1.06 -17.06
CA TYR A 158 1.20 1.38 -16.86
C TYR A 158 0.97 2.49 -15.82
N LEU A 159 2.02 2.87 -15.08
CA LEU A 159 1.93 3.88 -14.04
C LEU A 159 1.98 5.30 -14.62
N THR A 160 1.23 6.22 -14.03
CA THR A 160 1.35 7.67 -14.24
C THR A 160 2.58 8.20 -13.50
N ILE A 161 2.79 7.75 -12.26
CA ILE A 161 3.96 8.13 -11.47
C ILE A 161 5.26 7.63 -12.13
N LYS A 162 6.31 8.43 -12.01
CA LYS A 162 7.65 8.10 -12.53
C LYS A 162 8.60 7.63 -11.43
N SER A 163 8.27 7.90 -10.18
CA SER A 163 9.01 7.51 -8.99
C SER A 163 8.05 7.34 -7.82
N SER A 164 8.33 6.37 -6.96
CA SER A 164 7.68 6.21 -5.66
C SER A 164 8.45 6.87 -4.53
N ARG A 165 9.60 7.47 -4.81
CA ARG A 165 10.43 8.12 -3.79
C ARG A 165 9.69 9.28 -3.13
N ASP A 166 9.92 9.43 -1.85
CA ASP A 166 9.32 10.48 -1.00
C ASP A 166 7.78 10.43 -0.95
N TYR A 167 7.18 9.25 -1.22
CA TYR A 167 5.72 9.13 -1.21
C TYR A 167 5.14 9.46 0.18
N LEU A 168 5.84 9.10 1.25
CA LEU A 168 5.41 9.42 2.62
C LEU A 168 5.22 10.93 2.80
N HIS A 169 6.16 11.75 2.30
CA HIS A 169 6.03 13.21 2.37
C HIS A 169 4.97 13.77 1.42
N LYS A 170 4.90 13.22 0.21
CA LYS A 170 3.98 13.74 -0.83
C LYS A 170 2.52 13.39 -0.58
N VAL A 171 2.26 12.21 -0.04
CA VAL A 171 0.92 11.65 0.06
C VAL A 171 0.38 11.74 1.49
N MET A 172 1.23 11.49 2.48
CA MET A 172 0.79 11.26 3.85
C MET A 172 1.00 12.44 4.80
N LEU A 173 1.87 13.39 4.47
CA LEU A 173 2.08 14.56 5.33
C LEU A 173 1.15 15.71 4.97
N PRO A 174 0.66 16.46 5.98
CA PRO A 174 -0.06 17.72 5.77
C PRO A 174 0.84 18.80 5.19
#